data_d1bdf7413248dfc64b040f027c82193c
#
_entry.id   d1bdf7413248dfc64b040f027c82193c
#
_cell.length_a   1.000
_cell.length_b   1.000
_cell.length_c   1.000
_cell.angle_alpha   90.00
_cell.angle_beta   90.00
_cell.angle_gamma   90.00
#
_symmetry.space_group_name_H-M   'P 1'
#
loop_
_entity.id
_entity.type
_entity.pdbx_description
1 polymer ?
#
loop_
_entity_poly.entity_id
_entity_poly.type
_entity_poly.pdbx_seq_one_letter_code
_entity_poly.pdbx_strand_id
1 'polypeptide(L)'
;MKLIDAKRDQYRKLAHEQGFRSRAAYKLKEMNKSYRIIGPGSYVVDLGCAPGGWVQVAQKISGNQGKVLGIDLSFVEEIPNAKIIQHDIESIDVVDEIISYFG
;
A
#
# COMPACT_ATOMS: atom_id res chain seq x y z
N MET A 1 -13.27 25.87 -9.33
CA MET A 1 -12.79 24.54 -8.89
C MET A 1 -13.85 23.88 -8.03
N LYS A 2 -14.16 22.63 -8.30
CA LYS A 2 -15.10 21.87 -7.47
C LYS A 2 -14.43 21.51 -6.14
N LEU A 3 -15.21 21.40 -5.07
CA LEU A 3 -14.71 21.06 -3.74
C LEU A 3 -13.95 19.71 -3.75
N ILE A 4 -14.44 18.72 -4.49
CA ILE A 4 -13.79 17.42 -4.57
C ILE A 4 -12.41 17.48 -5.22
N ASP A 5 -12.24 18.35 -6.21
CA ASP A 5 -10.94 18.55 -6.88
C ASP A 5 -9.95 19.23 -5.94
N ALA A 6 -10.43 20.19 -5.13
CA ALA A 6 -9.60 20.87 -4.14
C ALA A 6 -9.07 19.87 -3.10
N LYS A 7 -9.91 18.93 -2.65
CA LYS A 7 -9.49 17.89 -1.70
C LYS A 7 -8.46 16.94 -2.31
N ARG A 8 -8.64 16.54 -3.58
CA ARG A 8 -7.67 15.69 -4.28
C ARG A 8 -6.31 16.35 -4.40
N ASP A 9 -6.30 17.65 -4.73
CA ASP A 9 -5.05 18.42 -4.84
C ASP A 9 -4.37 18.53 -3.50
N GLN A 10 -5.13 18.75 -2.43
CA GLN A 10 -4.60 18.81 -1.07
C GLN A 10 -3.96 17.49 -0.66
N TYR A 11 -4.63 16.35 -0.90
CA TYR A 11 -4.10 15.04 -0.57
C TYR A 11 -2.85 14.71 -1.39
N ARG A 12 -2.82 15.09 -2.66
CA ARG A 12 -1.63 14.91 -3.50
C ARG A 12 -0.44 15.66 -2.95
N LYS A 13 -0.65 16.92 -2.57
CA LYS A 13 0.39 17.76 -1.99
C LYS A 13 0.93 17.18 -0.70
N LEU A 14 0.03 16.78 0.21
CA LEU A 14 0.41 16.19 1.49
C LEU A 14 1.14 14.86 1.33
N ALA A 15 0.69 14.03 0.40
CA ALA A 15 1.35 12.76 0.10
C ALA A 15 2.78 13.01 -0.41
N HIS A 16 2.94 13.96 -1.32
CA HIS A 16 4.25 14.31 -1.85
C HIS A 16 5.18 14.84 -0.74
N GLU A 17 4.69 15.72 0.12
CA GLU A 17 5.46 16.27 1.25
C GLU A 17 5.92 15.19 2.22
N GLN A 18 5.13 14.12 2.38
CA GLN A 18 5.44 13.00 3.28
C GLN A 18 6.20 11.86 2.59
N GLY A 19 6.55 12.02 1.32
CA GLY A 19 7.31 11.02 0.57
C GLY A 19 6.49 9.83 0.08
N PHE A 20 5.18 9.95 0.04
CA PHE A 20 4.32 8.88 -0.48
C PHE A 20 4.15 8.98 -2.00
N ARG A 21 4.00 7.84 -2.66
CA ARG A 21 3.89 7.74 -4.12
C ARG A 21 2.55 8.21 -4.69
N SER A 22 1.51 8.35 -3.85
CA SER A 22 0.19 8.74 -4.32
C SER A 22 -0.62 9.40 -3.21
N ARG A 23 -1.65 10.15 -3.62
CA ARG A 23 -2.62 10.72 -2.67
C ARG A 23 -3.39 9.63 -1.92
N ALA A 24 -3.56 8.47 -2.54
CA ALA A 24 -4.23 7.33 -1.92
C ALA A 24 -3.49 6.86 -0.65
N ALA A 25 -2.16 6.96 -0.63
CA ALA A 25 -1.36 6.64 0.55
C ALA A 25 -1.73 7.54 1.72
N TYR A 26 -1.82 8.84 1.49
CA TYR A 26 -2.20 9.78 2.56
C TYR A 26 -3.61 9.49 3.06
N LYS A 27 -4.53 9.18 2.15
CA LYS A 27 -5.90 8.84 2.50
C LYS A 27 -5.96 7.59 3.37
N LEU A 28 -5.20 6.55 3.05
CA LEU A 28 -5.13 5.34 3.88
C LEU A 28 -4.59 5.66 5.28
N LYS A 29 -3.55 6.48 5.35
CA LYS A 29 -2.99 6.92 6.62
C LYS A 29 -4.05 7.58 7.49
N GLU A 30 -4.85 8.49 6.92
CA GLU A 30 -5.92 9.19 7.64
C GLU A 30 -7.03 8.24 8.07
N MET A 31 -7.44 7.33 7.18
CA MET A 31 -8.45 6.31 7.51
C MET A 31 -7.98 5.43 8.66
N ASN A 32 -6.71 5.06 8.67
CA ASN A 32 -6.16 4.19 9.71
C ASN A 32 -6.13 4.86 11.08
N LYS A 33 -5.95 6.18 11.13
CA LYS A 33 -6.04 6.93 12.38
C LYS A 33 -7.42 6.78 13.03
N SER A 34 -8.48 6.77 12.21
CA SER A 34 -9.85 6.69 12.69
C SER A 34 -10.30 5.26 12.97
N TYR A 35 -9.95 4.32 12.09
CA TYR A 35 -10.49 2.97 12.12
C TYR A 35 -9.50 1.90 12.57
N ARG A 36 -8.22 2.22 12.64
CA ARG A 36 -7.15 1.31 13.10
C ARG A 36 -7.21 -0.06 12.42
N ILE A 37 -7.33 -0.05 11.09
CA ILE A 37 -7.40 -1.27 10.27
C ILE A 37 -6.08 -2.03 10.31
N ILE A 38 -4.97 -1.30 10.24
CA ILE A 38 -3.62 -1.85 10.26
C ILE A 38 -2.94 -1.40 11.53
N GLY A 39 -2.27 -2.31 12.21
CA GLY A 39 -1.51 -2.00 13.42
C GLY A 39 -0.12 -2.62 13.39
N PRO A 40 0.68 -2.39 14.44
CA PRO A 40 2.00 -3.01 14.56
C PRO A 40 1.88 -4.53 14.44
N GLY A 41 2.72 -5.14 13.61
CA GLY A 41 2.73 -6.58 13.40
C GLY A 41 1.70 -7.12 12.41
N SER A 42 0.91 -6.25 11.78
CA SER A 42 -0.08 -6.69 10.80
C SER A 42 0.57 -7.36 9.58
N TYR A 43 -0.13 -8.35 9.03
CA TYR A 43 0.20 -8.97 7.75
C TYR A 43 -0.79 -8.44 6.71
N VAL A 44 -0.28 -7.80 5.68
CA VAL A 44 -1.09 -7.09 4.70
C VAL A 44 -0.74 -7.53 3.28
N VAL A 45 -1.75 -7.79 2.48
CA VAL A 45 -1.57 -7.97 1.04
C VAL A 45 -2.36 -6.89 0.30
N ASP A 46 -1.69 -6.23 -0.66
CA ASP A 46 -2.29 -5.20 -1.49
C ASP A 46 -2.35 -5.70 -2.94
N LEU A 47 -3.53 -6.06 -3.39
CA LEU A 47 -3.76 -6.56 -4.76
C LEU A 47 -4.01 -5.38 -5.69
N GLY A 48 -3.16 -5.25 -6.72
CA GLY A 48 -3.19 -4.08 -7.61
C GLY A 48 -2.47 -2.89 -6.99
N CYS A 49 -1.27 -3.11 -6.48
CA CYS A 49 -0.61 -2.16 -5.60
C CYS A 49 0.06 -0.96 -6.27
N ALA A 50 0.23 -0.95 -7.61
CA ALA A 50 0.92 0.16 -8.27
C ALA A 50 0.23 1.51 -7.98
N PRO A 51 0.96 2.59 -7.76
CA PRO A 51 2.42 2.73 -7.74
C PRO A 51 3.09 2.33 -6.42
N GLY A 52 2.34 1.91 -5.40
CA GLY A 52 2.88 1.39 -4.15
C GLY A 52 2.66 2.27 -2.93
N GLY A 53 1.82 3.29 -3.05
CA GLY A 53 1.55 4.19 -1.93
C GLY A 53 0.92 3.50 -0.72
N TRP A 54 -0.03 2.61 -0.94
CA TRP A 54 -0.65 1.87 0.16
C TRP A 54 0.33 0.90 0.81
N VAL A 55 1.19 0.25 0.03
CA VAL A 55 2.25 -0.61 0.56
C VAL A 55 3.19 0.19 1.46
N GLN A 56 3.55 1.41 1.05
CA GLN A 56 4.40 2.28 1.86
C GLN A 56 3.78 2.56 3.23
N VAL A 57 2.49 2.91 3.26
CA VAL A 57 1.78 3.20 4.51
C VAL A 57 1.65 1.94 5.37
N ALA A 58 1.23 0.84 4.76
CA ALA A 58 1.04 -0.43 5.46
C ALA A 58 2.35 -0.89 6.11
N GLN A 59 3.47 -0.77 5.41
CA GLN A 59 4.77 -1.16 5.92
C GLN A 59 5.19 -0.30 7.12
N LYS A 60 4.97 1.01 7.03
CA LYS A 60 5.30 1.92 8.15
C LYS A 60 4.50 1.61 9.40
N ILE A 61 3.22 1.31 9.24
CA ILE A 61 2.34 1.01 10.38
C ILE A 61 2.63 -0.38 10.95
N SER A 62 2.80 -1.38 10.08
CA SER A 62 3.05 -2.77 10.51
C SER A 62 4.41 -2.94 11.18
N GLY A 63 5.40 -2.20 10.70
CA GLY A 63 6.75 -2.23 11.26
C GLY A 63 7.47 -3.55 11.02
N ASN A 64 8.55 -3.75 11.76
CA ASN A 64 9.43 -4.92 11.58
C ASN A 64 8.77 -6.24 11.99
N GLN A 65 7.73 -6.20 12.79
CA GLN A 65 7.01 -7.41 13.23
C GLN A 65 5.94 -7.83 12.22
N GLY A 66 5.60 -6.95 11.29
CA GLY A 66 4.61 -7.24 10.27
C GLY A 66 5.22 -7.70 8.97
N LYS A 67 4.36 -8.06 8.03
CA LYS A 67 4.76 -8.38 6.65
C LYS A 67 3.79 -7.73 5.69
N VAL A 68 4.33 -7.08 4.65
CA VAL A 68 3.51 -6.45 3.63
C VAL A 68 3.92 -6.97 2.25
N LEU A 69 2.94 -7.43 1.51
CA LEU A 69 3.11 -7.94 0.15
C LEU A 69 2.26 -7.13 -0.81
N GLY A 70 2.88 -6.54 -1.82
CA GLY A 70 2.18 -5.88 -2.91
C GLY A 70 2.26 -6.72 -4.18
N ILE A 71 1.16 -6.85 -4.90
CA ILE A 71 1.09 -7.60 -6.16
C ILE A 71 0.45 -6.71 -7.22
N ASP A 72 1.09 -6.60 -8.36
CA ASP A 72 0.54 -5.86 -9.50
C ASP A 72 1.08 -6.43 -10.80
N LEU A 73 0.28 -6.37 -11.85
CA LEU A 73 0.72 -6.76 -13.19
C LEU A 73 1.78 -5.80 -13.72
N SER A 74 1.69 -4.54 -13.34
CA SER A 74 2.65 -3.50 -13.71
C SER A 74 3.87 -3.56 -12.80
N PHE A 75 5.00 -3.05 -13.33
CA PHE A 75 6.20 -2.89 -12.51
C PHE A 75 5.97 -1.85 -11.42
N VAL A 76 6.44 -2.17 -10.21
CA VAL A 76 6.41 -1.27 -9.06
C VAL A 76 7.82 -1.18 -8.49
N GLU A 77 8.32 0.03 -8.28
CA GLU A 77 9.63 0.21 -7.68
C GLU A 77 9.68 -0.39 -6.27
N GLU A 78 10.85 -0.90 -5.92
CA GLU A 78 11.10 -1.50 -4.62
C GLU A 78 10.70 -0.58 -3.48
N ILE A 79 10.10 -1.17 -2.44
CA ILE A 79 9.74 -0.48 -1.22
C ILE A 79 10.48 -1.17 -0.07
N PRO A 80 11.32 -0.44 0.69
CA PRO A 80 12.08 -1.03 1.80
C PRO A 80 11.17 -1.76 2.79
N ASN A 81 11.58 -2.96 3.19
CA ASN A 81 10.93 -3.80 4.19
C ASN A 81 9.53 -4.30 3.78
N ALA A 82 9.21 -4.22 2.49
CA ALA A 82 8.01 -4.83 1.90
C ALA A 82 8.42 -5.70 0.73
N LYS A 83 7.57 -6.62 0.34
CA LYS A 83 7.79 -7.44 -0.84
C LYS A 83 6.84 -7.02 -1.95
N ILE A 84 7.37 -6.85 -3.15
CA ILE A 84 6.58 -6.56 -4.35
C ILE A 84 6.77 -7.72 -5.32
N ILE A 85 5.66 -8.25 -5.82
CA ILE A 85 5.66 -9.29 -6.84
C ILE A 85 4.93 -8.75 -8.07
N GLN A 86 5.59 -8.81 -9.23
CA GLN A 86 4.93 -8.50 -10.49
C GLN A 86 4.24 -9.77 -10.98
N HIS A 87 2.93 -9.81 -10.87
CA HIS A 87 2.15 -11.02 -11.13
C HIS A 87 0.71 -10.66 -11.44
N ASP A 88 0.03 -11.53 -12.18
CA ASP A 88 -1.38 -11.37 -12.50
C ASP A 88 -2.23 -11.82 -11.31
N ILE A 89 -2.99 -10.89 -10.73
CA ILE A 89 -3.86 -11.18 -9.57
C ILE A 89 -5.01 -12.11 -9.93
N GLU A 90 -5.30 -12.29 -11.23
CA GLU A 90 -6.33 -13.23 -11.70
C GLU A 90 -5.78 -14.62 -11.99
N SER A 91 -4.47 -14.81 -11.90
CA SER A 91 -3.87 -16.12 -12.19
C SER A 91 -4.19 -17.11 -11.08
N ILE A 92 -4.27 -18.39 -11.47
CA ILE A 92 -4.66 -19.45 -10.56
C ILE A 92 -3.64 -19.68 -9.43
N ASP A 93 -2.40 -19.30 -9.64
CA ASP A 93 -1.31 -19.53 -8.68
C ASP A 93 -1.04 -18.34 -7.75
N VAL A 94 -1.82 -17.23 -7.85
CA VAL A 94 -1.59 -16.05 -7.02
C VAL A 94 -1.75 -16.36 -5.53
N VAL A 95 -2.67 -17.24 -5.17
CA VAL A 95 -2.89 -17.64 -3.77
C VAL A 95 -1.65 -18.35 -3.23
N ASP A 96 -1.03 -19.21 -4.02
CA ASP A 96 0.19 -19.92 -3.64
C ASP A 96 1.33 -18.95 -3.39
N GLU A 97 1.45 -17.89 -4.21
CA GLU A 97 2.44 -16.85 -4.02
C GLU A 97 2.23 -16.11 -2.69
N ILE A 98 0.99 -15.79 -2.36
CA ILE A 98 0.64 -15.12 -1.10
C ILE A 98 0.98 -16.00 0.09
N ILE A 99 0.54 -17.26 0.06
CA ILE A 99 0.79 -18.21 1.14
C ILE A 99 2.29 -18.42 1.33
N SER A 100 3.02 -18.56 0.24
CA SER A 100 4.47 -18.75 0.28
C SER A 100 5.19 -17.60 1.00
N TYR A 101 4.72 -16.38 0.81
CA TYR A 101 5.36 -15.22 1.45
C TYR A 101 5.04 -15.12 2.94
N PHE A 102 3.79 -15.34 3.30
CA PHE A 102 3.38 -15.20 4.71
C PHE A 102 3.70 -16.43 5.56
N GLY A 103 3.89 -17.56 4.95
CA GLY A 103 4.18 -18.83 5.63
C GLY A 103 2.93 -19.54 6.07
#